data_330b6ad435cc85a6cd07b2fbcb0e66c6
#
_entry.id   330b6ad435cc85a6cd07b2fbcb0e66c6
#
_cell.length_a   1.000
_cell.length_b   1.000
_cell.length_c   1.000
_cell.angle_alpha   90.00
_cell.angle_beta   90.00
_cell.angle_gamma   90.00
#
_symmetry.space_group_name_H-M   'P 1'
#
loop_
_entity.id
_entity.type
_entity.pdbx_description
1 polymer ?
#
loop_
_entity_poly.entity_id
_entity_poly.type
_entity_poly.pdbx_seq_one_letter_code
_entity_poly.pdbx_strand_id
1 'polypeptide(L)'
;MAKLVTIFGGSGFIGRYIARRMAKQGWRVRVASRHPNEALFVKTFGTVGQVEPVFCNIRDDASVAEVLDGADAAVNCVGILIEDKNNTFSAVQYSGAERIARLSKELGIKSLVHISAIGADENSTSIYSTTKAKGENAVISNFPSAIILRPSIVFGTEDQFFNRFAKMATIAPLLPL
;
A
#
# COMPACT_ATOMS: atom_id res chain seq x y z
N MET A 1 25.27 -3.71 -6.45
CA MET A 1 24.15 -2.92 -7.02
C MET A 1 23.28 -2.39 -5.89
N ALA A 2 22.65 -1.24 -6.07
CA ALA A 2 21.68 -0.73 -5.10
C ALA A 2 20.45 -1.66 -5.05
N LYS A 3 19.96 -1.97 -3.84
CA LYS A 3 18.77 -2.80 -3.63
C LYS A 3 17.53 -2.11 -4.20
N LEU A 4 16.58 -2.89 -4.72
CA LEU A 4 15.32 -2.42 -5.26
C LEU A 4 14.16 -2.80 -4.33
N VAL A 5 13.30 -1.85 -4.01
CA VAL A 5 12.04 -2.11 -3.33
C VAL A 5 10.86 -1.72 -4.21
N THR A 6 9.86 -2.59 -4.30
CA THR A 6 8.57 -2.29 -4.93
C THR A 6 7.56 -1.93 -3.84
N ILE A 7 6.92 -0.75 -3.97
CA ILE A 7 5.94 -0.25 -3.00
C ILE A 7 4.59 -0.13 -3.69
N PHE A 8 3.70 -1.08 -3.41
CA PHE A 8 2.32 -1.05 -3.86
C PHE A 8 1.55 0.02 -3.10
N GLY A 9 0.90 0.93 -3.82
CA GLY A 9 0.28 2.11 -3.23
C GLY A 9 1.28 3.17 -2.74
N GLY A 10 2.50 3.17 -3.30
CA GLY A 10 3.58 4.08 -2.91
C GLY A 10 3.33 5.55 -3.24
N SER A 11 2.32 5.88 -4.04
CA SER A 11 1.85 7.26 -4.26
C SER A 11 0.81 7.73 -3.24
N GLY A 12 0.23 6.80 -2.46
CA GLY A 12 -0.74 7.10 -1.40
C GLY A 12 -0.11 7.77 -0.18
N PHE A 13 -0.94 8.06 0.84
CA PHE A 13 -0.50 8.78 2.04
C PHE A 13 0.69 8.09 2.75
N ILE A 14 0.53 6.86 3.25
CA ILE A 14 1.62 6.17 3.95
C ILE A 14 2.75 5.80 2.98
N GLY A 15 2.38 5.29 1.80
CA GLY A 15 3.34 4.78 0.82
C GLY A 15 4.35 5.81 0.34
N ARG A 16 3.96 7.09 0.18
CA ARG A 16 4.88 8.17 -0.25
C ARG A 16 5.97 8.46 0.79
N TYR A 17 5.65 8.37 2.07
CA TYR A 17 6.64 8.54 3.13
C TYR A 17 7.62 7.37 3.18
N ILE A 18 7.13 6.14 2.97
CA ILE A 18 7.98 4.95 2.86
C ILE A 18 8.90 5.09 1.64
N ALA A 19 8.35 5.45 0.47
CA ALA A 19 9.12 5.64 -0.76
C ALA A 19 10.26 6.68 -0.57
N ARG A 20 9.93 7.83 0.01
CA ARG A 20 10.90 8.88 0.33
C ARG A 20 11.98 8.41 1.31
N ARG A 21 11.59 7.63 2.33
CA ARG A 21 12.53 7.12 3.33
C ARG A 21 13.48 6.09 2.73
N MET A 22 12.95 5.15 1.94
CA MET A 22 13.75 4.14 1.26
C MET A 22 14.73 4.76 0.27
N ALA A 23 14.31 5.75 -0.52
CA ALA A 23 15.19 6.49 -1.42
C ALA A 23 16.35 7.17 -0.67
N LYS A 24 16.06 7.83 0.47
CA LYS A 24 17.10 8.45 1.32
C LYS A 24 18.08 7.44 1.91
N GLN A 25 17.69 6.17 2.05
CA GLN A 25 18.56 5.09 2.49
C GLN A 25 19.32 4.41 1.34
N GLY A 26 19.29 4.98 0.14
CA GLY A 26 20.05 4.49 -1.02
C GLY A 26 19.37 3.36 -1.80
N TRP A 27 18.11 3.04 -1.52
CA TRP A 27 17.36 2.06 -2.29
C TRP A 27 16.88 2.67 -3.62
N ARG A 28 16.88 1.87 -4.66
CA ARG A 28 16.02 2.13 -5.83
C ARG A 28 14.59 1.82 -5.43
N VAL A 29 13.65 2.66 -5.84
CA VAL A 29 12.25 2.54 -5.41
C VAL A 29 11.34 2.50 -6.63
N ARG A 30 10.58 1.42 -6.74
CA ARG A 30 9.51 1.27 -7.72
C ARG A 30 8.17 1.53 -7.02
N VAL A 31 7.49 2.61 -7.43
CA VAL A 31 6.18 2.99 -6.88
C VAL A 31 5.09 2.43 -7.78
N ALA A 32 4.51 1.30 -7.37
CA ALA A 32 3.46 0.62 -8.11
C ALA A 32 2.10 1.33 -7.92
N SER A 33 1.53 1.87 -9.00
CA SER A 33 0.29 2.67 -9.00
C SER A 33 -0.56 2.38 -10.23
N ARG A 34 -1.87 2.46 -10.10
CA ARG A 34 -2.80 2.39 -11.25
C ARG A 34 -2.70 3.62 -12.17
N HIS A 35 -2.24 4.73 -11.63
CA HIS A 35 -2.13 6.02 -12.32
C HIS A 35 -0.71 6.59 -12.14
N PRO A 36 0.31 6.02 -12.82
CA PRO A 36 1.69 6.43 -12.64
C PRO A 36 1.94 7.91 -13.02
N ASN A 37 1.18 8.44 -13.97
CA ASN A 37 1.29 9.85 -14.36
C ASN A 37 0.88 10.82 -13.23
N GLU A 38 -0.09 10.44 -12.38
CA GLU A 38 -0.48 11.20 -11.20
C GLU A 38 0.53 11.07 -10.06
N ALA A 39 1.41 10.08 -10.15
CA ALA A 39 2.43 9.78 -9.15
C ALA A 39 3.82 10.36 -9.50
N LEU A 40 3.97 11.19 -10.53
CA LEU A 40 5.26 11.73 -10.97
C LEU A 40 6.00 12.52 -9.87
N PHE A 41 5.29 13.08 -8.91
CA PHE A 41 5.88 13.79 -7.77
C PHE A 41 6.84 12.91 -6.94
N VAL A 42 6.68 11.58 -6.96
CA VAL A 42 7.57 10.68 -6.20
C VAL A 42 9.01 10.69 -6.74
N LYS A 43 9.21 11.08 -8.01
CA LYS A 43 10.54 11.19 -8.61
C LYS A 43 11.43 12.20 -7.88
N THR A 44 10.84 13.17 -7.19
CA THR A 44 11.57 14.17 -6.40
C THR A 44 12.10 13.64 -5.05
N PHE A 45 11.78 12.40 -4.66
CA PHE A 45 12.17 11.83 -3.37
C PHE A 45 13.62 11.34 -3.32
N GLY A 46 14.25 11.18 -4.47
CA GLY A 46 15.62 10.70 -4.62
C GLY A 46 16.36 11.38 -5.76
N THR A 47 17.50 10.82 -6.13
CA THR A 47 18.27 11.24 -7.31
C THR A 47 17.57 10.83 -8.61
N VAL A 48 18.02 11.37 -9.74
CA VAL A 48 17.45 11.05 -11.06
C VAL A 48 17.48 9.53 -11.31
N GLY A 49 16.33 8.96 -11.67
CA GLY A 49 16.18 7.53 -11.93
C GLY A 49 16.14 6.62 -10.70
N GLN A 50 16.24 7.16 -9.49
CA GLN A 50 16.22 6.38 -8.26
C GLN A 50 14.81 5.96 -7.82
N VAL A 51 13.81 6.83 -8.03
CA VAL A 51 12.41 6.58 -7.69
C VAL A 51 11.56 6.66 -8.93
N GLU A 52 10.85 5.59 -9.25
CA GLU A 52 10.08 5.49 -10.48
C GLU A 52 8.66 5.03 -10.25
N PRO A 53 7.65 5.83 -10.64
CA PRO A 53 6.26 5.37 -10.66
C PRO A 53 6.05 4.47 -11.87
N VAL A 54 5.46 3.29 -11.63
CA VAL A 54 5.15 2.29 -12.66
C VAL A 54 3.69 1.89 -12.59
N PHE A 55 3.13 1.50 -13.73
CA PHE A 55 1.77 0.98 -13.76
C PHE A 55 1.70 -0.36 -13.04
N CYS A 56 0.67 -0.51 -12.21
CA CYS A 56 0.32 -1.80 -11.59
C CYS A 56 -1.14 -1.85 -11.22
N ASN A 57 -1.79 -2.93 -11.65
CA ASN A 57 -3.11 -3.34 -11.18
C ASN A 57 -2.98 -4.55 -10.27
N ILE A 58 -3.17 -4.38 -8.97
CA ILE A 58 -3.04 -5.47 -7.98
C ILE A 58 -4.07 -6.60 -8.13
N ARG A 59 -5.04 -6.46 -9.04
CA ARG A 59 -6.04 -7.49 -9.36
C ARG A 59 -5.61 -8.37 -10.53
N ASP A 60 -4.43 -8.13 -11.09
CA ASP A 60 -3.87 -8.84 -12.23
C ASP A 60 -2.51 -9.42 -11.86
N ASP A 61 -2.35 -10.73 -12.03
CA ASP A 61 -1.14 -11.46 -11.68
C ASP A 61 0.06 -11.01 -12.53
N ALA A 62 -0.12 -10.85 -13.83
CA ALA A 62 0.96 -10.43 -14.73
C ALA A 62 1.47 -9.02 -14.36
N SER A 63 0.53 -8.10 -14.06
CA SER A 63 0.88 -6.74 -13.66
C SER A 63 1.62 -6.68 -12.33
N VAL A 64 1.26 -7.54 -11.37
CA VAL A 64 1.97 -7.62 -10.08
C VAL A 64 3.34 -8.29 -10.24
N ALA A 65 3.43 -9.35 -11.04
CA ALA A 65 4.71 -10.03 -11.30
C ALA A 65 5.72 -9.11 -11.99
N GLU A 66 5.28 -8.33 -12.98
CA GLU A 66 6.13 -7.36 -13.69
C GLU A 66 6.78 -6.34 -12.75
N VAL A 67 6.01 -5.78 -11.81
CA VAL A 67 6.56 -4.79 -10.88
C VAL A 67 7.36 -5.40 -9.74
N LEU A 68 7.26 -6.70 -9.50
CA LEU A 68 8.08 -7.43 -8.53
C LEU A 68 9.39 -7.92 -9.13
N ASP A 69 9.48 -8.04 -10.46
CA ASP A 69 10.68 -8.56 -11.12
C ASP A 69 11.94 -7.78 -10.73
N GLY A 70 12.97 -8.52 -10.30
CA GLY A 70 14.24 -7.98 -9.84
C GLY A 70 14.21 -7.20 -8.51
N ALA A 71 13.09 -7.17 -7.79
CA ALA A 71 13.01 -6.49 -6.50
C ALA A 71 13.62 -7.36 -5.37
N ASP A 72 14.30 -6.71 -4.42
CA ASP A 72 14.83 -7.34 -3.20
C ASP A 72 13.77 -7.37 -2.08
N ALA A 73 12.87 -6.39 -2.09
CA ALA A 73 11.82 -6.25 -1.08
C ALA A 73 10.51 -5.71 -1.68
N ALA A 74 9.40 -6.02 -1.04
CA ALA A 74 8.09 -5.48 -1.38
C ALA A 74 7.39 -4.90 -0.15
N VAL A 75 6.65 -3.81 -0.36
CA VAL A 75 5.79 -3.20 0.67
C VAL A 75 4.40 -3.03 0.10
N ASN A 76 3.40 -3.59 0.76
CA ASN A 76 2.01 -3.42 0.40
C ASN A 76 1.33 -2.37 1.29
N CYS A 77 1.11 -1.18 0.74
CA CYS A 77 0.38 -0.08 1.37
C CYS A 77 -1.01 0.11 0.75
N VAL A 78 -1.47 -0.81 -0.12
CA VAL A 78 -2.77 -0.64 -0.77
C VAL A 78 -3.88 -0.93 0.21
N GLY A 79 -4.81 0.01 0.29
CA GLY A 79 -6.04 -0.11 1.07
C GLY A 79 -7.06 0.89 0.55
N ILE A 80 -8.34 0.59 0.76
CA ILE A 80 -9.45 1.47 0.44
C ILE A 80 -10.32 1.63 1.69
N LEU A 81 -10.98 2.77 1.83
CA LEU A 81 -11.94 3.04 2.91
C LEU A 81 -13.38 3.02 2.40
N ILE A 82 -13.56 3.08 1.09
CA ILE A 82 -14.87 3.08 0.41
C ILE A 82 -14.73 2.20 -0.82
N GLU A 83 -15.74 1.37 -1.07
CA GLU A 83 -15.82 0.57 -2.28
C GLU A 83 -16.27 1.41 -3.47
N ASP A 84 -15.68 1.18 -4.62
CA ASP A 84 -16.08 1.79 -5.90
C ASP A 84 -15.92 0.78 -7.04
N LYS A 85 -17.01 0.47 -7.72
CA LYS A 85 -17.07 -0.44 -8.88
C LYS A 85 -16.34 -1.76 -8.57
N ASN A 86 -15.26 -1.99 -9.29
CA ASN A 86 -14.44 -3.20 -9.17
C ASN A 86 -13.41 -3.15 -8.02
N ASN A 87 -13.33 -2.02 -7.28
CA ASN A 87 -12.45 -1.89 -6.11
C ASN A 87 -13.25 -2.20 -4.85
N THR A 88 -13.61 -3.45 -4.65
CA THR A 88 -14.25 -3.93 -3.42
C THR A 88 -13.22 -4.19 -2.34
N PHE A 89 -13.63 -4.19 -1.06
CA PHE A 89 -12.75 -4.56 0.04
C PHE A 89 -12.15 -5.95 -0.18
N SER A 90 -12.95 -6.90 -0.63
CA SER A 90 -12.47 -8.26 -0.92
C SER A 90 -11.42 -8.28 -2.03
N ALA A 91 -11.67 -7.59 -3.15
CA ALA A 91 -10.74 -7.59 -4.28
C ALA A 91 -9.41 -6.90 -3.98
N VAL A 92 -9.42 -5.86 -3.12
CA VAL A 92 -8.24 -5.04 -2.84
C VAL A 92 -7.51 -5.51 -1.57
N GLN A 93 -8.24 -5.66 -0.45
CA GLN A 93 -7.64 -5.91 0.86
C GLN A 93 -7.34 -7.40 1.09
N TYR A 94 -8.12 -8.30 0.49
CA TYR A 94 -7.90 -9.75 0.58
C TYR A 94 -7.18 -10.28 -0.66
N SER A 95 -7.84 -10.38 -1.81
CA SER A 95 -7.26 -11.01 -3.02
C SER A 95 -6.03 -10.28 -3.54
N GLY A 96 -6.00 -8.94 -3.45
CA GLY A 96 -4.82 -8.16 -3.85
C GLY A 96 -3.63 -8.39 -2.93
N ALA A 97 -3.86 -8.48 -1.61
CA ALA A 97 -2.82 -8.77 -0.63
C ALA A 97 -2.28 -10.21 -0.78
N GLU A 98 -3.19 -11.18 -0.95
CA GLU A 98 -2.85 -12.58 -1.24
C GLU A 98 -1.94 -12.68 -2.47
N ARG A 99 -2.35 -12.08 -3.59
CA ARG A 99 -1.59 -12.09 -4.86
C ARG A 99 -0.19 -11.51 -4.71
N ILE A 100 -0.07 -10.37 -4.04
CA ILE A 100 1.24 -9.75 -3.78
C ILE A 100 2.12 -10.70 -2.97
N ALA A 101 1.59 -11.33 -1.94
CA ALA A 101 2.36 -12.24 -1.09
C ALA A 101 2.79 -13.52 -1.85
N ARG A 102 1.86 -14.15 -2.57
CA ARG A 102 2.13 -15.34 -3.37
C ARG A 102 3.20 -15.09 -4.42
N LEU A 103 3.02 -14.05 -5.25
CA LEU A 103 3.98 -13.71 -6.30
C LEU A 103 5.32 -13.25 -5.72
N SER A 104 5.33 -12.55 -4.58
CA SER A 104 6.58 -12.23 -3.88
C SER A 104 7.35 -13.47 -3.48
N LYS A 105 6.65 -14.52 -3.01
CA LYS A 105 7.27 -15.81 -2.67
C LYS A 105 7.80 -16.52 -3.91
N GLU A 106 6.99 -16.62 -4.95
CA GLU A 106 7.33 -17.28 -6.22
C GLU A 106 8.55 -16.66 -6.90
N LEU A 107 8.66 -15.33 -6.86
CA LEU A 107 9.77 -14.55 -7.46
C LEU A 107 10.98 -14.39 -6.53
N GLY A 108 10.98 -15.02 -5.35
CA GLY A 108 12.12 -15.01 -4.45
C GLY A 108 12.40 -13.68 -3.76
N ILE A 109 11.39 -12.83 -3.59
CA ILE A 109 11.50 -11.58 -2.81
C ILE A 109 11.93 -11.93 -1.39
N LYS A 110 12.93 -11.22 -0.87
CA LYS A 110 13.55 -11.54 0.44
C LYS A 110 12.75 -11.03 1.63
N SER A 111 12.00 -9.94 1.46
CA SER A 111 11.26 -9.29 2.54
C SER A 111 9.95 -8.71 2.03
N LEU A 112 8.86 -9.01 2.74
CA LEU A 112 7.53 -8.45 2.47
C LEU A 112 7.00 -7.77 3.73
N VAL A 113 6.57 -6.51 3.58
CA VAL A 113 5.85 -5.77 4.62
C VAL A 113 4.43 -5.49 4.14
N HIS A 114 3.44 -5.79 4.97
CA HIS A 114 2.03 -5.51 4.69
C HIS A 114 1.44 -4.54 5.71
N ILE A 115 0.87 -3.44 5.23
CA ILE A 115 0.19 -2.46 6.07
C ILE A 115 -1.27 -2.86 6.22
N SER A 116 -1.62 -3.30 7.42
CA SER A 116 -2.98 -3.63 7.84
C SER A 116 -3.62 -2.47 8.64
N ALA A 117 -4.43 -2.78 9.62
CA ALA A 117 -5.04 -1.81 10.53
C ALA A 117 -5.25 -2.44 11.92
N ILE A 118 -5.21 -1.63 12.98
CA ILE A 118 -5.37 -2.09 14.37
C ILE A 118 -6.71 -2.83 14.61
N GLY A 119 -7.76 -2.48 13.85
CA GLY A 119 -9.08 -3.10 13.94
C GLY A 119 -9.29 -4.31 13.01
N ALA A 120 -8.22 -4.92 12.46
CA ALA A 120 -8.35 -6.13 11.65
C ALA A 120 -8.78 -7.31 12.53
N ASP A 121 -10.00 -7.82 12.30
CA ASP A 121 -10.62 -8.92 13.08
C ASP A 121 -11.57 -9.69 12.18
N GLU A 122 -11.39 -11.02 12.09
CA GLU A 122 -12.24 -11.89 11.27
C GLU A 122 -13.67 -12.03 11.81
N ASN A 123 -13.86 -11.83 13.11
CA ASN A 123 -15.16 -11.92 13.78
C ASN A 123 -15.91 -10.59 13.83
N SER A 124 -15.34 -9.52 13.25
CA SER A 124 -15.98 -8.21 13.23
C SER A 124 -17.21 -8.19 12.34
N THR A 125 -18.22 -7.40 12.70
CA THR A 125 -19.38 -7.10 11.85
C THR A 125 -19.02 -6.15 10.69
N SER A 126 -17.86 -5.51 10.75
CA SER A 126 -17.37 -4.59 9.71
C SER A 126 -16.71 -5.36 8.56
N ILE A 127 -17.23 -5.22 7.34
CA ILE A 127 -16.63 -5.81 6.14
C ILE A 127 -15.18 -5.32 5.94
N TYR A 128 -14.89 -4.07 6.26
CA TYR A 128 -13.53 -3.54 6.25
C TYR A 128 -12.60 -4.33 7.17
N SER A 129 -12.98 -4.51 8.44
CA SER A 129 -12.21 -5.24 9.45
C SER A 129 -11.97 -6.69 9.06
N THR A 130 -13.04 -7.40 8.65
CA THR A 130 -12.95 -8.80 8.27
C THR A 130 -12.09 -9.01 7.03
N THR A 131 -12.18 -8.15 6.03
CA THR A 131 -11.36 -8.27 4.82
C THR A 131 -9.90 -7.91 5.07
N LYS A 132 -9.61 -6.97 6.00
CA LYS A 132 -8.22 -6.71 6.44
C LYS A 132 -7.63 -7.93 7.13
N ALA A 133 -8.34 -8.55 8.05
CA ALA A 133 -7.88 -9.75 8.76
C ALA A 133 -7.68 -10.94 7.79
N LYS A 134 -8.61 -11.18 6.87
CA LYS A 134 -8.45 -12.21 5.82
C LYS A 134 -7.22 -11.92 4.94
N GLY A 135 -6.96 -10.66 4.61
CA GLY A 135 -5.78 -10.25 3.88
C GLY A 135 -4.49 -10.58 4.63
N GLU A 136 -4.42 -10.30 5.93
CA GLU A 136 -3.27 -10.66 6.77
C GLU A 136 -3.01 -12.17 6.78
N ASN A 137 -4.06 -12.97 6.99
CA ASN A 137 -3.94 -14.43 7.02
C ASN A 137 -3.49 -14.97 5.66
N ALA A 138 -4.00 -14.44 4.56
CA ALA A 138 -3.55 -14.80 3.23
C ALA A 138 -2.08 -14.43 2.99
N VAL A 139 -1.65 -13.25 3.46
CA VAL A 139 -0.25 -12.83 3.38
C VAL A 139 0.65 -13.78 4.16
N ILE A 140 0.32 -14.09 5.42
CA ILE A 140 1.11 -14.99 6.26
C ILE A 140 1.15 -16.41 5.68
N SER A 141 0.03 -16.92 5.15
CA SER A 141 -0.04 -18.25 4.54
C SER A 141 0.85 -18.37 3.30
N ASN A 142 0.92 -17.35 2.47
CA ASN A 142 1.73 -17.36 1.24
C ASN A 142 3.19 -16.93 1.49
N PHE A 143 3.43 -16.04 2.45
CA PHE A 143 4.75 -15.52 2.79
C PHE A 143 4.94 -15.49 4.32
N PRO A 144 5.27 -16.63 4.97
CA PRO A 144 5.29 -16.77 6.43
C PRO A 144 6.22 -15.81 7.17
N SER A 145 7.26 -15.30 6.52
CA SER A 145 8.19 -14.31 7.07
C SER A 145 7.75 -12.85 6.83
N ALA A 146 6.55 -12.61 6.33
CA ALA A 146 6.03 -11.26 6.13
C ALA A 146 5.88 -10.52 7.47
N ILE A 147 6.18 -9.23 7.44
CA ILE A 147 5.94 -8.33 8.58
C ILE A 147 4.58 -7.67 8.38
N ILE A 148 3.66 -7.91 9.30
CA ILE A 148 2.35 -7.26 9.33
C ILE A 148 2.41 -6.06 10.28
N LEU A 149 2.10 -4.88 9.77
CA LEU A 149 1.98 -3.67 10.58
C LEU A 149 0.51 -3.28 10.72
N ARG A 150 0.03 -3.14 11.93
CA ARG A 150 -1.33 -2.71 12.28
C ARG A 150 -1.32 -1.30 12.85
N PRO A 151 -1.21 -0.25 12.02
CA PRO A 151 -1.26 1.11 12.52
C PRO A 151 -2.65 1.42 13.07
N SER A 152 -2.69 2.33 14.04
CA SER A 152 -3.89 3.06 14.44
C SER A 152 -4.19 4.16 13.42
N ILE A 153 -4.94 5.19 13.81
CA ILE A 153 -5.20 6.34 12.94
C ILE A 153 -3.88 7.06 12.69
N VAL A 154 -3.44 7.04 11.43
CA VAL A 154 -2.25 7.76 10.98
C VAL A 154 -2.68 9.14 10.51
N PHE A 155 -1.98 10.17 10.95
CA PHE A 155 -2.25 11.56 10.58
C PHE A 155 -1.01 12.23 9.98
N GLY A 156 -1.21 13.28 9.21
CA GLY A 156 -0.14 14.03 8.56
C GLY A 156 -0.69 14.96 7.48
N THR A 157 0.22 15.64 6.79
CA THR A 157 -0.13 16.67 5.81
C THR A 157 -1.07 16.17 4.71
N GLU A 158 -0.91 14.91 4.27
CA GLU A 158 -1.69 14.32 3.18
C GLU A 158 -2.72 13.31 3.67
N ASP A 159 -3.03 13.25 4.99
CA ASP A 159 -4.10 12.39 5.46
C ASP A 159 -5.47 12.87 4.95
N GLN A 160 -6.37 11.92 4.77
CA GLN A 160 -7.72 12.24 4.30
C GLN A 160 -8.77 12.23 5.43
N PHE A 161 -8.39 11.83 6.64
CA PHE A 161 -9.30 11.77 7.75
C PHE A 161 -9.39 13.12 8.47
N PHE A 162 -8.33 13.56 9.13
CA PHE A 162 -8.33 14.83 9.86
C PHE A 162 -8.43 16.04 8.93
N ASN A 163 -7.77 16.01 7.76
CA ASN A 163 -7.85 17.08 6.79
C ASN A 163 -9.28 17.26 6.21
N ARG A 164 -10.07 16.18 6.14
CA ARG A 164 -11.48 16.27 5.76
C ARG A 164 -12.29 17.01 6.83
N PHE A 165 -12.10 16.69 8.10
CA PHE A 165 -12.74 17.41 9.21
C PHE A 165 -12.27 18.88 9.29
N ALA A 166 -10.99 19.12 9.10
CA ALA A 166 -10.45 20.48 9.07
C ALA A 166 -11.10 21.32 7.95
N LYS A 167 -11.28 20.76 6.74
CA LYS A 167 -11.99 21.42 5.64
C LYS A 167 -13.46 21.65 5.97
N MET A 168 -14.13 20.71 6.60
CA MET A 168 -15.51 20.90 7.03
C MET A 168 -15.66 22.01 8.07
N ALA A 169 -14.73 22.08 9.03
CA ALA A 169 -14.71 23.10 10.08
C ALA A 169 -14.49 24.53 9.53
N THR A 170 -13.87 24.68 8.35
CA THR A 170 -13.73 26.01 7.72
C THR A 170 -15.01 26.51 7.08
N ILE A 171 -15.97 25.63 6.79
CA ILE A 171 -17.21 25.96 6.07
C ILE A 171 -18.41 25.95 7.04
N ALA A 172 -18.43 25.09 8.03
CA ALA A 172 -19.52 24.91 8.97
C ALA A 172 -19.11 25.29 10.39
N PRO A 173 -19.83 26.19 11.08
CA PRO A 173 -19.55 26.59 12.46
C PRO A 173 -19.84 25.47 13.47
N LEU A 174 -20.54 24.41 13.08
CA LEU A 174 -20.86 23.21 13.88
C LEU A 174 -20.42 21.97 13.11
N LEU A 175 -19.55 21.16 13.73
CA LEU A 175 -19.21 19.85 13.21
C LEU A 175 -20.19 18.81 13.78
N PRO A 176 -20.83 17.98 12.93
CA PRO A 176 -21.52 16.81 13.42
C PRO A 176 -20.50 15.83 14.02
N LEU A 177 -20.65 15.53 15.30
CA LEU A 177 -19.88 14.51 16.00
C LEU A 177 -20.57 13.15 15.81
#